data_c0bd11764e6ad471d2a1a53ca5741943
#
_entry.id   c0bd11764e6ad471d2a1a53ca5741943
#
_cell.length_a   1.000
_cell.length_b   1.000
_cell.length_c   1.000
_cell.angle_alpha   90.00
_cell.angle_beta   90.00
_cell.angle_gamma   90.00
#
_symmetry.space_group_name_H-M   'P 1'
#
loop_
_entity.id
_entity.type
_entity.pdbx_description
1 polymer ?
#
loop_
_entity_poly.entity_id
_entity_poly.type
_entity_poly.pdbx_seq_one_letter_code
_entity_poly.pdbx_strand_id
1 'polypeptide(L)' 'METTEKQFAQIVRENRSTIYTVCYMFSKDADEVSDLFQEVLINLWKGFAAFELSDRKS' A
#
# COMPACT_ATOMS: atom_id res chain seq x y z
N MET A 1 5.15 -7.05 -20.32
CA MET A 1 4.96 -7.77 -19.07
C MET A 1 5.18 -6.85 -17.89
N GLU A 2 4.25 -6.84 -16.97
CA GLU A 2 4.32 -5.93 -15.84
C GLU A 2 5.05 -6.56 -14.68
N THR A 3 5.85 -5.75 -14.00
CA THR A 3 6.54 -6.20 -12.83
C THR A 3 5.63 -6.10 -11.62
N THR A 4 6.03 -6.78 -10.54
CA THR A 4 5.30 -6.72 -9.29
C THR A 4 5.21 -5.28 -8.80
N GLU A 5 6.28 -4.52 -8.97
CA GLU A 5 6.29 -3.13 -8.54
C GLU A 5 5.27 -2.30 -9.31
N LYS A 6 5.18 -2.52 -10.61
CA LYS A 6 4.22 -1.77 -11.41
C LYS A 6 2.80 -2.12 -11.04
N GLN A 7 2.54 -3.40 -10.80
CA GLN A 7 1.21 -3.82 -10.37
C GLN A 7 0.83 -3.18 -9.05
N PHE A 8 1.77 -3.17 -8.11
CA PHE A 8 1.53 -2.58 -6.80
C PHE A 8 1.26 -1.08 -6.94
N ALA A 9 2.08 -0.41 -7.72
CA ALA A 9 1.92 1.03 -7.92
C ALA A 9 0.56 1.35 -8.54
N GLN A 10 0.11 0.52 -9.45
CA GLN A 10 -1.18 0.75 -10.07
C GLN A 10 -2.31 0.58 -9.07
N ILE A 11 -2.24 -0.45 -8.25
CA ILE A 11 -3.25 -0.69 -7.24
C ILE A 11 -3.31 0.49 -6.27
N VAL A 12 -2.16 0.96 -5.82
CA VAL A 12 -2.09 2.09 -4.91
C VAL A 12 -2.69 3.34 -5.55
N ARG A 13 -2.35 3.56 -6.81
CA ARG A 13 -2.85 4.75 -7.51
C ARG A 13 -4.37 4.72 -7.62
N GLU A 14 -4.92 3.57 -7.91
CA GLU A 14 -6.36 3.44 -8.08
C GLU A 14 -7.11 3.56 -6.76
N ASN A 15 -6.47 3.15 -5.67
CA ASN A 15 -7.10 3.17 -4.36
C ASN A 15 -6.56 4.27 -3.47
N ARG A 16 -5.84 5.20 -4.05
CA ARG A 16 -5.20 6.25 -3.28
C ARG A 16 -6.20 7.04 -2.44
N SER A 17 -7.30 7.40 -3.05
CA SER A 17 -8.33 8.18 -2.39
C SER A 17 -8.88 7.44 -1.18
N THR A 18 -9.15 6.16 -1.37
CA THR A 18 -9.67 5.33 -0.30
C THR A 18 -8.69 5.23 0.85
N ILE A 19 -7.41 5.03 0.53
CA ILE A 19 -6.38 4.92 1.55
C ILE A 19 -6.29 6.21 2.36
N TYR A 20 -6.31 7.36 1.67
CA TYR A 20 -6.28 8.63 2.37
C TYR A 20 -7.48 8.81 3.28
N THR A 21 -8.65 8.41 2.80
CA THR A 21 -9.85 8.52 3.61
C THR A 21 -9.72 7.74 4.89
N VAL A 22 -9.21 6.51 4.79
CA VAL A 22 -9.02 5.68 5.98
C VAL A 22 -8.02 6.32 6.93
N CYS A 23 -6.93 6.86 6.38
CA CYS A 23 -5.93 7.52 7.21
C CYS A 23 -6.53 8.72 7.94
N TYR A 24 -7.36 9.48 7.28
CA TYR A 24 -8.00 10.63 7.91
C TYR A 24 -8.95 10.21 9.02
N MET A 25 -9.50 9.03 8.94
CA MET A 25 -10.36 8.53 10.00
C MET A 25 -9.58 8.25 11.27
N PHE A 26 -8.31 7.93 11.14
CA PHE A 26 -7.47 7.63 12.30
C PHE A 26 -6.73 8.85 12.82
N SER A 27 -6.51 9.84 11.97
CA SER A 27 -5.77 11.01 12.37
C SER A 27 -6.29 12.23 11.62
N LYS A 28 -6.31 13.37 12.31
CA LYS A 28 -6.76 14.62 11.70
C LYS A 28 -5.60 15.52 11.30
N ASP A 29 -4.40 15.12 11.66
CA ASP A 29 -3.21 15.89 11.37
C ASP A 29 -2.64 15.48 10.02
N ALA A 30 -2.39 16.47 9.16
CA ALA A 30 -1.90 16.18 7.82
C ALA A 30 -0.57 15.45 7.86
N ASP A 31 0.29 15.82 8.79
CA ASP A 31 1.58 15.15 8.91
C ASP A 31 1.42 13.70 9.31
N GLU A 32 0.51 13.45 10.24
CA GLU A 32 0.26 12.08 10.67
C GLU A 32 -0.39 11.27 9.57
N VAL A 33 -1.28 11.88 8.82
CA VAL A 33 -1.93 11.20 7.70
C VAL A 33 -0.87 10.77 6.68
N SER A 34 0.08 11.64 6.41
CA SER A 34 1.15 11.31 5.48
C SER A 34 1.97 10.13 5.98
N ASP A 35 2.29 10.13 7.26
CA ASP A 35 3.03 9.04 7.88
C ASP A 35 2.25 7.74 7.80
N LEU A 36 0.96 7.81 8.14
CA LEU A 36 0.12 6.63 8.08
C LEU A 36 0.05 6.08 6.67
N PHE A 37 -0.06 6.98 5.70
CA PHE A 37 -0.11 6.56 4.31
C PHE A 37 1.14 5.76 3.94
N GLN A 38 2.30 6.28 4.32
CA GLN A 38 3.55 5.59 4.03
C GLN A 38 3.62 4.24 4.75
N GLU A 39 3.20 4.20 5.99
CA GLU A 39 3.21 2.95 6.74
C GLU A 39 2.30 1.92 6.09
N VAL A 40 1.13 2.36 5.68
CA VAL A 40 0.21 1.45 5.01
C VAL A 40 0.83 0.91 3.73
N LEU A 41 1.50 1.78 2.97
CA LEU A 41 2.15 1.35 1.74
C LEU A 41 3.24 0.33 2.02
N ILE A 42 4.03 0.57 3.03
CA ILE A 42 5.11 -0.34 3.37
C ILE A 42 4.55 -1.71 3.78
N ASN A 43 3.51 -1.70 4.61
CA ASN A 43 2.91 -2.95 5.04
C ASN A 43 2.25 -3.68 3.89
N LEU A 44 1.60 -2.96 3.02
CA LEU A 44 0.98 -3.56 1.84
C LEU A 44 2.05 -4.18 0.93
N TRP A 45 3.15 -3.47 0.77
CA TRP A 45 4.23 -3.97 -0.07
C TRP A 45 4.83 -5.25 0.50
N LYS A 46 5.03 -5.27 1.81
CA LYS A 46 5.57 -6.46 2.44
C LYS A 46 4.64 -7.65 2.27
N GLY A 47 3.35 -7.42 2.46
CA GLY A 47 2.38 -8.48 2.28
C GLY A 47 2.31 -8.95 0.84
N PHE A 48 2.36 -8.00 -0.08
CA PHE A 48 2.29 -8.31 -1.50
C PHE A 48 3.50 -9.12 -1.93
N ALA A 49 4.67 -8.71 -1.50
CA ALA A 49 5.91 -9.42 -1.85
C ALA A 49 5.95 -10.80 -1.20
N ALA A 50 5.50 -10.89 0.03
CA ALA A 50 5.48 -12.19 0.72
C ALA A 50 4.53 -13.15 0.02
N PHE A 51 3.41 -12.64 -0.43
CA PHE A 51 2.45 -13.45 -1.15
C PHE A 51 3.05 -14.01 -2.43
N GLU A 52 3.76 -13.16 -3.16
CA GLU A 52 4.40 -13.58 -4.39
C GLU A 52 5.45 -14.65 -4.15
N LEU A 53 6.27 -14.42 -3.13
CA LEU A 53 7.31 -15.36 -2.79
C LEU A 53 6.73 -16.70 -2.32
N SER A 54 5.66 -16.62 -1.56
CA SER A 54 5.02 -17.83 -1.06
C SER A 54 4.47 -18.67 -2.21
N ASP A 55 3.88 -17.99 -3.17
CA ASP A 55 3.33 -18.68 -4.33
C ASP A 55 4.41 -19.36 -5.14
N ARG A 56 5.55 -18.72 -5.25
CA ARG A 56 6.65 -19.26 -6.01
C ARG A 56 7.26 -20.47 -5.34
N LYS A 57 7.24 -20.45 -4.04
CA LYS A 57 7.95 -21.43 -3.28
C LYS A 57 7.36 -22.82 -3.43
N SER A 58 6.10 -22.91 -3.63
CA SER A 58 5.51 -24.22 -3.78
C SER A 58 6.00 -24.92 -5.05
#